data_1fe7d3cfaaaa96489340b36023c03631
#
_entry.id   1fe7d3cfaaaa96489340b36023c03631
#
_cell.length_a   1.000
_cell.length_b   1.000
_cell.length_c   1.000
_cell.angle_alpha   90.00
_cell.angle_beta   90.00
_cell.angle_gamma   90.00
#
_symmetry.space_group_name_H-M   'P 1'
#
loop_
_entity.id
_entity.type
_entity.pdbx_description
1 polymer ?
#
loop_
_entity_poly.entity_id
_entity_poly.type
_entity_poly.pdbx_seq_one_letter_code
_entity_poly.pdbx_strand_id
1 'polypeptide(L)'
;MRILRSLPAFLAAILLAALPLPSPAQFAIGVGVTIGVPPPAIPVYVQPAAPYPNYQWTPGYWGYGSAGYYWTPGVWVRPPAVGVLWTPGYWGYSGGRYGWNGGYWGASVGFYGGVNYGAGYYGSGFVGGAWAGNQFRYNTAVVNVNRTTIHNTYVNKTVINNNYNNRVSYNGGHGGTTVKPTSGQISARKNGRAPTTDQKNQAQFASNDRNQYASVNKGKPALTTSQKPFNSTNKPPNSAPVTTADKNSAQNQMKSGGSNTNKAPTTQNKPAAPTTKNKPAAPTTKNKPAAPTTRNKPAAPTTKNKPATQQKPPGGQGKSQGGGQGKSQGGGQGKPPANNGNNNKPPPR
;
A
#
# COMPACT_ATOMS: atom_id res chain seq x y z
N MET A 1 44.72 -65.74 -18.42
CA MET A 1 43.27 -65.46 -18.62
C MET A 1 42.62 -65.19 -17.28
N ARG A 2 42.68 -63.99 -16.77
CA ARG A 2 41.95 -63.53 -15.56
C ARG A 2 41.80 -62.01 -15.63
N ILE A 3 40.91 -61.55 -16.45
CA ILE A 3 40.44 -60.18 -16.47
C ILE A 3 38.94 -60.26 -16.85
N LEU A 4 38.05 -60.10 -15.91
CA LEU A 4 36.63 -59.70 -16.09
C LEU A 4 35.84 -60.01 -14.82
N ARG A 5 36.00 -59.21 -13.71
CA ARG A 5 35.06 -59.29 -12.57
C ARG A 5 34.90 -57.97 -11.77
N SER A 6 35.31 -56.82 -12.29
CA SER A 6 35.25 -55.57 -11.54
C SER A 6 34.37 -54.48 -12.17
N LEU A 7 33.57 -54.78 -13.18
CA LEU A 7 32.74 -53.75 -13.84
C LEU A 7 31.34 -53.47 -13.23
N PRO A 8 30.68 -54.34 -12.42
CA PRO A 8 29.33 -53.96 -11.91
C PRO A 8 29.34 -53.06 -10.68
N ALA A 9 30.46 -52.89 -9.97
CA ALA A 9 30.47 -52.07 -8.76
C ALA A 9 30.60 -50.56 -9.04
N PHE A 10 31.14 -50.16 -10.18
CA PHE A 10 31.30 -48.75 -10.55
C PHE A 10 30.01 -48.13 -11.13
N LEU A 11 29.15 -48.94 -11.76
CA LEU A 11 27.88 -48.43 -12.29
C LEU A 11 26.82 -48.19 -11.20
N ALA A 12 26.87 -48.93 -10.08
CA ALA A 12 25.93 -48.71 -8.97
C ALA A 12 26.23 -47.43 -8.16
N ALA A 13 27.50 -46.99 -8.13
CA ALA A 13 27.91 -45.78 -7.42
C ALA A 13 27.53 -44.48 -8.19
N ILE A 14 27.43 -44.54 -9.52
CA ILE A 14 27.04 -43.38 -10.35
C ILE A 14 25.51 -43.16 -10.35
N LEU A 15 24.72 -44.20 -10.13
CA LEU A 15 23.26 -44.09 -10.09
C LEU A 15 22.71 -43.52 -8.78
N LEU A 16 23.50 -43.50 -7.70
CA LEU A 16 23.10 -42.96 -6.40
C LEU A 16 23.33 -41.44 -6.27
N ALA A 17 24.11 -40.84 -7.19
CA ALA A 17 24.42 -39.42 -7.20
C ALA A 17 23.38 -38.55 -7.93
N ALA A 18 22.35 -39.16 -8.54
CA ALA A 18 21.30 -38.46 -9.31
C ALA A 18 19.97 -38.35 -8.57
N LEU A 19 19.94 -38.50 -7.23
CA LEU A 19 18.76 -38.11 -6.46
C LEU A 19 18.71 -36.59 -6.46
N PRO A 20 17.60 -35.95 -6.98
CA PRO A 20 17.46 -34.52 -6.90
C PRO A 20 17.45 -34.15 -5.42
N LEU A 21 18.48 -33.42 -4.98
CA LEU A 21 18.44 -32.76 -3.69
C LEU A 21 17.13 -31.97 -3.66
N PRO A 22 16.35 -32.03 -2.57
CA PRO A 22 15.16 -31.18 -2.45
C PRO A 22 15.65 -29.74 -2.60
N SER A 23 15.40 -29.13 -3.75
CA SER A 23 15.60 -27.71 -3.95
C SER A 23 14.87 -27.01 -2.81
N PRO A 24 15.50 -26.08 -2.08
CA PRO A 24 14.78 -25.26 -1.12
C PRO A 24 13.62 -24.68 -1.90
N ALA A 25 12.41 -25.01 -1.49
CA ALA A 25 11.19 -24.55 -2.13
C ALA A 25 11.36 -23.03 -2.34
N GLN A 26 11.54 -22.62 -3.58
CA GLN A 26 11.57 -21.22 -3.93
C GLN A 26 10.23 -20.69 -3.49
N PHE A 27 10.21 -19.98 -2.38
CA PHE A 27 9.06 -19.18 -1.96
C PHE A 27 8.88 -18.06 -2.98
N ALA A 28 8.46 -18.46 -4.19
CA ALA A 28 7.92 -17.52 -5.13
C ALA A 28 6.67 -16.97 -4.46
N ILE A 29 6.71 -15.69 -4.06
CA ILE A 29 5.51 -14.95 -3.65
C ILE A 29 4.54 -15.09 -4.83
N GLY A 30 3.71 -16.15 -4.80
CA GLY A 30 2.53 -16.36 -5.61
C GLY A 30 2.60 -16.21 -7.14
N VAL A 31 3.78 -16.17 -7.77
CA VAL A 31 3.87 -16.14 -9.23
C VAL A 31 3.47 -17.50 -9.79
N GLY A 32 2.31 -17.56 -10.47
CA GLY A 32 1.80 -18.78 -11.09
C GLY A 32 0.86 -19.64 -10.23
N VAL A 33 0.60 -19.27 -8.98
CA VAL A 33 -0.40 -19.98 -8.15
C VAL A 33 -1.80 -19.54 -8.53
N THR A 34 -2.67 -20.49 -8.91
CA THR A 34 -4.10 -20.25 -9.18
C THR A 34 -4.96 -21.11 -8.26
N ILE A 35 -5.94 -20.48 -7.59
CA ILE A 35 -6.76 -21.08 -6.53
C ILE A 35 -8.23 -21.03 -6.90
N GLY A 36 -8.97 -22.10 -6.62
CA GLY A 36 -10.41 -22.18 -6.90
C GLY A 36 -11.30 -21.41 -5.92
N VAL A 37 -10.77 -21.03 -4.74
CA VAL A 37 -11.50 -20.32 -3.71
C VAL A 37 -10.97 -18.88 -3.55
N PRO A 38 -11.85 -17.89 -3.28
CA PRO A 38 -11.41 -16.51 -3.10
C PRO A 38 -10.58 -16.33 -1.81
N PRO A 39 -9.65 -15.35 -1.79
CA PRO A 39 -8.99 -14.99 -0.55
C PRO A 39 -9.98 -14.38 0.45
N PRO A 40 -9.70 -14.51 1.77
CA PRO A 40 -10.55 -13.91 2.80
C PRO A 40 -10.58 -12.39 2.69
N ALA A 41 -11.55 -11.74 3.35
CA ALA A 41 -11.61 -10.29 3.46
C ALA A 41 -10.36 -9.70 4.11
N ILE A 42 -9.97 -8.48 3.71
CA ILE A 42 -8.87 -7.74 4.37
C ILE A 42 -9.20 -7.60 5.87
N PRO A 43 -8.31 -8.00 6.78
CA PRO A 43 -8.49 -7.78 8.22
C PRO A 43 -8.59 -6.29 8.55
N VAL A 44 -9.32 -5.94 9.60
CA VAL A 44 -9.24 -4.59 10.15
C VAL A 44 -7.92 -4.46 10.91
N TYR A 45 -7.16 -3.40 10.61
CA TYR A 45 -5.91 -3.13 11.29
C TYR A 45 -5.67 -1.64 11.48
N VAL A 46 -4.81 -1.33 12.44
CA VAL A 46 -4.30 0.01 12.69
C VAL A 46 -2.88 0.09 12.15
N GLN A 47 -2.60 1.08 11.33
CA GLN A 47 -1.24 1.33 10.83
C GLN A 47 -0.36 1.83 11.99
N PRO A 48 0.76 1.17 12.30
CA PRO A 48 1.72 1.69 13.27
C PRO A 48 2.37 2.97 12.75
N ALA A 49 2.89 3.80 13.63
CA ALA A 49 3.62 5.01 13.23
C ALA A 49 4.87 4.66 12.42
N ALA A 50 5.17 5.46 11.38
CA ALA A 50 6.38 5.29 10.59
C ALA A 50 7.63 5.36 11.50
N PRO A 51 8.55 4.38 11.40
CA PRO A 51 9.71 4.31 12.30
C PRO A 51 10.80 5.32 11.96
N TYR A 52 10.95 5.66 10.67
CA TYR A 52 12.01 6.52 10.16
C TYR A 52 11.53 7.36 8.97
N PRO A 53 12.16 8.52 8.68
CA PRO A 53 11.94 9.28 7.45
C PRO A 53 12.18 8.44 6.19
N ASN A 54 11.47 8.75 5.11
CA ASN A 54 11.56 8.09 3.80
C ASN A 54 11.13 6.61 3.75
N TYR A 55 10.60 6.05 4.85
CA TYR A 55 9.97 4.74 4.80
C TYR A 55 8.58 4.85 4.16
N GLN A 56 8.18 3.84 3.40
CA GLN A 56 6.85 3.76 2.82
C GLN A 56 6.06 2.59 3.41
N TRP A 57 4.77 2.82 3.59
CA TRP A 57 3.87 1.77 4.04
C TRP A 57 3.61 0.77 2.93
N THR A 58 3.84 -0.50 3.21
CA THR A 58 3.41 -1.62 2.38
C THR A 58 2.28 -2.33 3.12
N PRO A 59 1.05 -2.26 2.61
CA PRO A 59 -0.11 -2.81 3.29
C PRO A 59 -0.02 -4.34 3.37
N GLY A 60 -0.67 -4.91 4.38
CA GLY A 60 -0.79 -6.36 4.50
C GLY A 60 -1.65 -6.95 3.38
N TYR A 61 -1.44 -8.23 3.10
CA TYR A 61 -2.14 -8.95 2.05
C TYR A 61 -2.25 -10.45 2.38
N TRP A 62 -3.20 -11.12 1.76
CA TRP A 62 -3.28 -12.56 1.82
C TRP A 62 -2.30 -13.18 0.81
N GLY A 63 -1.29 -13.90 1.30
CA GLY A 63 -0.48 -14.81 0.50
C GLY A 63 -1.12 -16.21 0.47
N TYR A 64 -0.54 -17.15 -0.30
CA TYR A 64 -0.99 -18.53 -0.34
C TYR A 64 0.20 -19.46 -0.16
N GLY A 65 0.06 -20.42 0.76
CA GLY A 65 1.11 -21.36 1.13
C GLY A 65 0.59 -22.77 1.37
N SER A 66 1.39 -23.59 2.04
CA SER A 66 1.12 -25.02 2.23
C SER A 66 -0.16 -25.33 3.04
N ALA A 67 -0.64 -24.39 3.88
CA ALA A 67 -1.86 -24.53 4.66
C ALA A 67 -2.97 -23.54 4.24
N GLY A 68 -2.96 -23.09 2.97
CA GLY A 68 -3.95 -22.19 2.42
C GLY A 68 -3.56 -20.71 2.45
N TYR A 69 -4.54 -19.82 2.53
CA TYR A 69 -4.27 -18.38 2.64
C TYR A 69 -3.66 -18.02 3.98
N TYR A 70 -2.58 -17.24 3.96
CA TYR A 70 -1.95 -16.66 5.15
C TYR A 70 -1.86 -15.15 5.03
N TRP A 71 -1.99 -14.44 6.14
CA TRP A 71 -1.87 -12.99 6.17
C TRP A 71 -0.42 -12.58 6.32
N THR A 72 0.09 -11.82 5.36
CA THR A 72 1.36 -11.11 5.48
C THR A 72 1.08 -9.74 6.12
N PRO A 73 1.59 -9.47 7.34
CA PRO A 73 1.34 -8.21 8.02
C PRO A 73 1.85 -7.02 7.25
N GLY A 74 1.07 -5.93 7.25
CA GLY A 74 1.52 -4.66 6.70
C GLY A 74 2.72 -4.12 7.47
N VAL A 75 3.65 -3.44 6.77
CA VAL A 75 4.91 -3.01 7.36
C VAL A 75 5.47 -1.76 6.68
N TRP A 76 6.19 -0.93 7.45
CA TRP A 76 6.99 0.14 6.91
C TRP A 76 8.32 -0.38 6.38
N VAL A 77 8.66 -0.06 5.14
CA VAL A 77 9.93 -0.48 4.52
C VAL A 77 10.65 0.69 3.87
N ARG A 78 11.95 0.60 3.81
CA ARG A 78 12.77 1.54 3.03
C ARG A 78 12.63 1.21 1.55
N PRO A 79 12.23 2.17 0.69
CA PRO A 79 12.19 1.97 -0.75
C PRO A 79 13.58 1.63 -1.31
N PRO A 80 13.68 0.84 -2.41
CA PRO A 80 14.96 0.48 -3.02
C PRO A 80 15.67 1.66 -3.70
N ALA A 81 14.96 2.76 -3.95
CA ALA A 81 15.51 4.00 -4.50
C ALA A 81 14.62 5.19 -4.13
N VAL A 82 15.18 6.40 -4.22
CA VAL A 82 14.42 7.66 -4.19
C VAL A 82 13.52 7.74 -5.41
N GLY A 83 12.35 8.35 -5.27
CA GLY A 83 11.39 8.57 -6.36
C GLY A 83 10.50 7.38 -6.68
N VAL A 84 10.67 6.22 -6.03
CA VAL A 84 9.79 5.07 -6.29
C VAL A 84 8.67 4.95 -5.25
N LEU A 85 7.52 4.43 -5.69
CA LEU A 85 6.33 4.17 -4.90
C LEU A 85 5.99 2.68 -4.97
N TRP A 86 5.44 2.16 -3.89
CA TRP A 86 4.97 0.78 -3.83
C TRP A 86 3.60 0.62 -4.51
N THR A 87 3.48 -0.35 -5.40
CA THR A 87 2.20 -0.85 -5.89
C THR A 87 1.90 -2.17 -5.18
N PRO A 88 0.84 -2.26 -4.36
CA PRO A 88 0.47 -3.51 -3.70
C PRO A 88 0.16 -4.63 -4.69
N GLY A 89 0.46 -5.87 -4.33
CA GLY A 89 -0.02 -7.03 -5.06
C GLY A 89 -1.52 -7.27 -4.79
N TYR A 90 -2.19 -8.02 -5.67
CA TYR A 90 -3.61 -8.34 -5.52
C TYR A 90 -3.96 -9.68 -6.14
N TRP A 91 -5.06 -10.27 -5.70
CA TRP A 91 -5.65 -11.45 -6.33
C TRP A 91 -6.60 -11.03 -7.44
N GLY A 92 -6.38 -11.56 -8.65
CA GLY A 92 -7.25 -11.35 -9.80
C GLY A 92 -7.96 -12.63 -10.21
N TYR A 93 -9.25 -12.56 -10.55
CA TYR A 93 -10.03 -13.70 -11.03
C TYR A 93 -10.02 -13.77 -12.55
N SER A 94 -9.64 -14.92 -13.09
CA SER A 94 -9.66 -15.21 -14.52
C SER A 94 -9.76 -16.73 -14.74
N GLY A 95 -10.51 -17.14 -15.75
CA GLY A 95 -10.66 -18.56 -16.12
C GLY A 95 -11.18 -19.45 -14.98
N GLY A 96 -12.07 -18.95 -14.14
CA GLY A 96 -12.62 -19.70 -13.01
C GLY A 96 -11.73 -19.78 -11.78
N ARG A 97 -10.57 -19.08 -11.75
CA ARG A 97 -9.56 -19.19 -10.68
C ARG A 97 -9.02 -17.83 -10.26
N TYR A 98 -8.53 -17.75 -9.04
CA TYR A 98 -7.86 -16.58 -8.48
C TYR A 98 -6.34 -16.72 -8.65
N GLY A 99 -5.71 -15.76 -9.33
CA GLY A 99 -4.27 -15.70 -9.53
C GLY A 99 -3.65 -14.50 -8.80
N TRP A 100 -2.44 -14.68 -8.23
CA TRP A 100 -1.74 -13.61 -7.56
C TRP A 100 -0.98 -12.72 -8.54
N ASN A 101 -1.24 -11.43 -8.49
CA ASN A 101 -0.47 -10.39 -9.16
C ASN A 101 0.46 -9.73 -8.15
N GLY A 102 1.75 -10.07 -8.21
CA GLY A 102 2.73 -9.56 -7.24
C GLY A 102 2.89 -8.04 -7.26
N GLY A 103 3.11 -7.46 -6.08
CA GLY A 103 3.43 -6.04 -5.94
C GLY A 103 4.83 -5.70 -6.45
N TYR A 104 5.08 -4.42 -6.71
CA TYR A 104 6.35 -3.92 -7.24
C TYR A 104 6.59 -2.46 -6.87
N TRP A 105 7.84 -2.02 -6.97
CA TRP A 105 8.26 -0.62 -6.84
C TRP A 105 8.35 0.03 -8.21
N GLY A 106 7.81 1.24 -8.37
CA GLY A 106 7.84 1.98 -9.62
C GLY A 106 7.80 3.49 -9.42
N ALA A 107 8.06 4.27 -10.47
CA ALA A 107 7.96 5.73 -10.43
C ALA A 107 6.53 6.23 -10.17
N SER A 108 5.54 5.40 -10.47
CA SER A 108 4.12 5.66 -10.17
C SER A 108 3.46 4.38 -9.66
N VAL A 109 2.36 4.54 -8.92
CA VAL A 109 1.54 3.42 -8.47
C VAL A 109 0.70 2.91 -9.62
N GLY A 110 0.83 1.62 -9.91
CA GLY A 110 0.06 0.93 -10.92
C GLY A 110 -1.28 0.38 -10.41
N PHE A 111 -1.82 -0.56 -11.16
CA PHE A 111 -3.06 -1.23 -10.77
C PHE A 111 -2.84 -2.28 -9.68
N TYR A 112 -3.68 -2.24 -8.64
CA TYR A 112 -3.69 -3.20 -7.55
C TYR A 112 -5.10 -3.75 -7.27
N GLY A 113 -5.83 -4.04 -8.36
CA GLY A 113 -7.12 -4.74 -8.29
C GLY A 113 -8.30 -3.90 -7.82
N GLY A 114 -8.18 -2.60 -7.63
CA GLY A 114 -9.25 -1.80 -7.02
C GLY A 114 -9.48 -2.12 -5.55
N VAL A 115 -8.54 -2.83 -4.91
CA VAL A 115 -8.64 -3.26 -3.51
C VAL A 115 -8.37 -2.10 -2.57
N ASN A 116 -9.21 -1.92 -1.56
CA ASN A 116 -8.99 -0.95 -0.50
C ASN A 116 -8.11 -1.56 0.60
N TYR A 117 -6.83 -1.23 0.59
CA TYR A 117 -5.87 -1.65 1.63
C TYR A 117 -5.78 -0.67 2.81
N GLY A 118 -6.47 0.48 2.76
CA GLY A 118 -6.33 1.53 3.77
C GLY A 118 -5.00 2.28 3.70
N ALA A 119 -4.78 3.18 4.66
CA ALA A 119 -3.51 3.92 4.84
C ALA A 119 -2.97 4.55 3.55
N GLY A 120 -3.87 5.17 2.75
CA GLY A 120 -3.53 5.84 1.50
C GLY A 120 -3.66 4.99 0.23
N TYR A 121 -3.93 3.69 0.33
CA TYR A 121 -4.22 2.80 -0.80
C TYR A 121 -5.72 2.49 -0.86
N TYR A 122 -6.47 3.32 -1.54
CA TYR A 122 -7.93 3.30 -1.56
C TYR A 122 -8.50 2.85 -2.91
N GLY A 123 -8.01 1.73 -3.44
CA GLY A 123 -8.47 1.13 -4.69
C GLY A 123 -7.77 1.65 -5.95
N SER A 124 -7.20 2.86 -5.93
CA SER A 124 -6.43 3.42 -7.05
C SER A 124 -5.41 4.44 -6.56
N GLY A 125 -4.21 4.41 -7.13
CA GLY A 125 -3.13 5.33 -6.77
C GLY A 125 -2.68 5.21 -5.31
N PHE A 126 -1.95 6.23 -4.84
CA PHE A 126 -1.51 6.35 -3.46
C PHE A 126 -1.62 7.81 -3.01
N VAL A 127 -2.29 8.03 -1.88
CA VAL A 127 -2.53 9.37 -1.32
C VAL A 127 -1.88 9.57 0.05
N GLY A 128 -1.10 8.59 0.51
CA GLY A 128 -0.42 8.62 1.82
C GLY A 128 0.86 9.46 1.84
N GLY A 129 1.34 9.92 0.68
CA GLY A 129 2.53 10.75 0.57
C GLY A 129 3.06 10.87 -0.85
N ALA A 130 4.10 11.66 -1.02
CA ALA A 130 4.76 11.88 -2.29
C ALA A 130 6.24 12.25 -2.09
N TRP A 131 7.07 11.97 -3.08
CA TRP A 131 8.44 12.42 -3.14
C TRP A 131 8.53 13.90 -3.47
N ALA A 132 9.37 14.63 -2.75
CA ALA A 132 9.80 15.98 -3.06
C ALA A 132 11.33 16.01 -3.05
N GLY A 133 11.94 15.94 -4.23
CA GLY A 133 13.36 15.67 -4.36
C GLY A 133 13.73 14.30 -3.76
N ASN A 134 14.67 14.29 -2.82
CA ASN A 134 15.14 13.11 -2.11
C ASN A 134 14.41 12.81 -0.79
N GLN A 135 13.36 13.57 -0.47
CA GLN A 135 12.60 13.43 0.77
C GLN A 135 11.17 12.99 0.48
N PHE A 136 10.70 11.99 1.22
CA PHE A 136 9.31 11.57 1.17
C PHE A 136 8.47 12.41 2.13
N ARG A 137 7.43 13.08 1.60
CA ARG A 137 6.47 13.89 2.37
C ARG A 137 5.22 13.07 2.66
N TYR A 138 4.84 12.99 3.92
CA TYR A 138 3.72 12.18 4.38
C TYR A 138 2.42 12.97 4.49
N ASN A 139 1.33 12.41 3.98
CA ASN A 139 -0.02 12.95 4.20
C ASN A 139 -0.58 12.43 5.53
N THR A 140 -0.45 13.21 6.59
CA THR A 140 -0.88 12.79 7.94
C THR A 140 -2.39 12.75 8.13
N ALA A 141 -3.18 13.10 7.12
CA ALA A 141 -4.63 12.86 7.12
C ALA A 141 -4.97 11.37 6.93
N VAL A 142 -4.06 10.58 6.33
CA VAL A 142 -4.32 9.17 5.96
C VAL A 142 -3.25 8.18 6.39
N VAL A 143 -2.04 8.65 6.78
CA VAL A 143 -0.98 7.78 7.29
C VAL A 143 -0.51 8.21 8.67
N ASN A 144 -0.15 7.23 9.48
CA ASN A 144 0.33 7.44 10.83
C ASN A 144 1.86 7.68 10.82
N VAL A 145 2.29 8.84 11.32
CA VAL A 145 3.71 9.20 11.47
C VAL A 145 3.99 9.81 12.83
N ASN A 146 5.17 9.52 13.37
CA ASN A 146 5.64 10.21 14.56
C ASN A 146 6.15 11.61 14.17
N ARG A 147 5.39 12.65 14.49
CA ARG A 147 5.71 14.04 14.14
C ARG A 147 6.89 14.62 14.92
N THR A 148 7.32 13.98 16.00
CA THR A 148 8.56 14.38 16.70
C THR A 148 9.82 14.01 15.93
N THR A 149 9.77 12.96 15.12
CA THR A 149 10.92 12.45 14.36
C THR A 149 10.80 12.66 12.86
N ILE A 150 9.57 12.88 12.35
CA ILE A 150 9.30 13.04 10.92
C ILE A 150 8.62 14.39 10.69
N HIS A 151 9.38 15.35 10.17
CA HIS A 151 8.89 16.71 9.94
C HIS A 151 8.40 16.96 8.52
N ASN A 152 8.76 16.13 7.54
CA ASN A 152 8.31 16.22 6.15
C ASN A 152 6.87 15.72 6.00
N THR A 153 5.92 16.52 6.47
CA THR A 153 4.51 16.16 6.48
C THR A 153 3.65 17.25 5.85
N TYR A 154 2.47 16.85 5.40
CA TYR A 154 1.39 17.76 5.00
C TYR A 154 0.04 17.14 5.39
N VAL A 155 -1.03 17.93 5.29
CA VAL A 155 -2.40 17.47 5.54
C VAL A 155 -3.23 17.72 4.30
N ASN A 156 -3.71 16.65 3.69
CA ASN A 156 -4.70 16.72 2.62
C ASN A 156 -5.85 15.76 2.96
N LYS A 157 -6.97 16.33 3.42
CA LYS A 157 -8.19 15.58 3.78
C LYS A 157 -9.13 15.35 2.58
N THR A 158 -8.95 16.05 1.47
CA THR A 158 -9.83 15.92 0.28
C THR A 158 -9.73 14.55 -0.37
N VAL A 159 -8.65 13.83 -0.09
CA VAL A 159 -8.40 12.45 -0.57
C VAL A 159 -9.07 11.37 0.29
N ILE A 160 -9.69 11.75 1.40
CA ILE A 160 -10.43 10.83 2.28
C ILE A 160 -11.82 10.64 1.67
N ASN A 161 -12.02 9.44 1.12
CA ASN A 161 -13.33 9.03 0.62
C ASN A 161 -14.00 8.11 1.65
N ASN A 162 -15.16 8.48 2.15
CA ASN A 162 -15.85 7.81 3.25
C ASN A 162 -16.53 6.46 2.85
N ASN A 163 -16.42 6.03 1.59
CA ASN A 163 -17.04 4.79 1.10
C ASN A 163 -16.20 3.52 1.33
N TYR A 164 -15.39 3.48 2.41
CA TYR A 164 -14.34 2.44 2.60
C TYR A 164 -14.75 1.21 3.42
N ASN A 165 -16.02 0.93 3.58
CA ASN A 165 -16.46 -0.30 4.28
C ASN A 165 -16.24 -1.58 3.47
N ASN A 166 -15.73 -1.49 2.25
CA ASN A 166 -15.45 -2.66 1.42
C ASN A 166 -14.07 -3.27 1.77
N ARG A 167 -14.09 -4.45 2.36
CA ARG A 167 -12.89 -5.23 2.73
C ARG A 167 -12.56 -6.34 1.74
N VAL A 168 -13.05 -6.24 0.50
CA VAL A 168 -12.78 -7.18 -0.57
C VAL A 168 -11.28 -7.18 -0.89
N SER A 169 -10.68 -8.37 -0.94
CA SER A 169 -9.24 -8.57 -1.11
C SER A 169 -8.83 -8.99 -2.52
N TYR A 170 -9.77 -8.99 -3.50
CA TYR A 170 -9.54 -9.46 -4.86
C TYR A 170 -10.35 -8.70 -5.90
N ASN A 171 -9.93 -8.82 -7.15
CA ASN A 171 -10.59 -8.21 -8.31
C ASN A 171 -11.21 -9.29 -9.19
N GLY A 172 -12.42 -9.03 -9.70
CA GLY A 172 -13.16 -9.96 -10.53
C GLY A 172 -13.82 -11.11 -9.75
N GLY A 173 -14.51 -12.00 -10.44
CA GLY A 173 -15.26 -13.07 -9.83
C GLY A 173 -16.47 -12.59 -9.03
N HIS A 174 -17.13 -13.53 -8.33
CA HIS A 174 -18.29 -13.22 -7.52
C HIS A 174 -17.88 -12.47 -6.23
N GLY A 175 -18.40 -11.26 -6.05
CA GLY A 175 -18.11 -10.43 -4.86
C GLY A 175 -16.76 -9.69 -4.88
N GLY A 176 -15.95 -9.84 -5.93
CA GLY A 176 -14.71 -9.09 -6.11
C GLY A 176 -14.95 -7.65 -6.57
N THR A 177 -13.91 -6.81 -6.53
CA THR A 177 -13.96 -5.49 -7.16
C THR A 177 -14.09 -5.61 -8.67
N THR A 178 -14.73 -4.63 -9.32
CA THR A 178 -14.94 -4.62 -10.78
C THR A 178 -14.09 -3.56 -11.48
N VAL A 179 -13.17 -2.92 -10.74
CA VAL A 179 -12.30 -1.87 -11.27
C VAL A 179 -11.39 -2.44 -12.35
N LYS A 180 -11.24 -1.72 -13.45
CA LYS A 180 -10.33 -2.06 -14.54
C LYS A 180 -9.08 -1.16 -14.48
N PRO A 181 -7.90 -1.67 -14.90
CA PRO A 181 -6.70 -0.85 -14.97
C PRO A 181 -6.80 0.20 -16.09
N THR A 182 -6.25 1.38 -15.84
CA THR A 182 -5.99 2.38 -16.88
C THR A 182 -4.71 2.03 -17.68
N SER A 183 -4.53 2.61 -18.87
CA SER A 183 -3.31 2.43 -19.66
C SER A 183 -2.05 2.86 -18.90
N GLY A 184 -2.11 3.95 -18.13
CA GLY A 184 -1.02 4.42 -17.27
C GLY A 184 -0.66 3.42 -16.18
N GLN A 185 -1.65 2.81 -15.53
CA GLN A 185 -1.44 1.79 -14.49
C GLN A 185 -0.83 0.49 -15.07
N ILE A 186 -1.23 0.10 -16.29
CA ILE A 186 -0.63 -1.05 -17.00
C ILE A 186 0.84 -0.73 -17.33
N SER A 187 1.11 0.46 -17.83
CA SER A 187 2.47 0.90 -18.20
C SER A 187 3.39 1.01 -16.98
N ALA A 188 2.89 1.39 -15.81
CA ALA A 188 3.65 1.47 -14.57
C ALA A 188 4.32 0.13 -14.19
N ARG A 189 3.72 -1.02 -14.56
CA ARG A 189 4.26 -2.34 -14.27
C ARG A 189 5.49 -2.71 -15.12
N LYS A 190 5.61 -2.17 -16.34
CA LYS A 190 6.70 -2.55 -17.28
C LYS A 190 8.09 -2.27 -16.72
N ASN A 191 8.24 -1.21 -15.92
CA ASN A 191 9.50 -0.80 -15.30
C ASN A 191 9.49 -1.06 -13.78
N GLY A 192 8.64 -1.98 -13.31
CA GLY A 192 8.51 -2.34 -11.91
C GLY A 192 9.74 -3.08 -11.40
N ARG A 193 10.22 -2.68 -10.21
CA ARG A 193 11.29 -3.37 -9.48
C ARG A 193 10.70 -4.35 -8.48
N ALA A 194 11.38 -5.46 -8.27
CA ALA A 194 10.97 -6.50 -7.34
C ALA A 194 10.82 -5.97 -5.89
N PRO A 195 10.04 -6.66 -5.04
CA PRO A 195 10.01 -6.44 -3.61
C PRO A 195 11.41 -6.50 -2.99
N THR A 196 11.66 -5.68 -1.97
CA THR A 196 12.91 -5.66 -1.22
C THR A 196 13.10 -6.97 -0.42
N THR A 197 14.32 -7.21 0.06
CA THR A 197 14.61 -8.33 0.97
C THR A 197 13.72 -8.28 2.21
N ASP A 198 13.51 -7.09 2.78
CA ASP A 198 12.63 -6.90 3.94
C ASP A 198 11.19 -7.37 3.68
N GLN A 199 10.63 -7.03 2.50
CA GLN A 199 9.29 -7.48 2.12
C GLN A 199 9.23 -9.00 1.89
N LYS A 200 10.28 -9.59 1.32
CA LYS A 200 10.39 -11.05 1.15
C LYS A 200 10.47 -11.77 2.49
N ASN A 201 11.32 -11.28 3.40
CA ASN A 201 11.43 -11.81 4.76
C ASN A 201 10.10 -11.72 5.50
N GLN A 202 9.40 -10.57 5.40
CA GLN A 202 8.08 -10.40 6.00
C GLN A 202 7.09 -11.47 5.53
N ALA A 203 7.04 -11.75 4.23
CA ALA A 203 6.19 -12.78 3.66
C ALA A 203 6.62 -14.19 4.08
N GLN A 204 7.93 -14.45 4.14
CA GLN A 204 8.48 -15.74 4.56
C GLN A 204 8.14 -16.05 6.03
N PHE A 205 8.33 -15.09 6.93
CA PHE A 205 7.95 -15.28 8.33
C PHE A 205 6.44 -15.53 8.48
N ALA A 206 5.61 -14.78 7.74
CA ALA A 206 4.17 -14.95 7.76
C ALA A 206 3.75 -16.34 7.23
N SER A 207 4.38 -16.84 6.16
CA SER A 207 4.08 -18.16 5.58
C SER A 207 4.52 -19.33 6.46
N ASN A 208 5.44 -19.11 7.41
CA ASN A 208 5.91 -20.12 8.36
C ASN A 208 5.15 -20.08 9.69
N ASP A 209 4.34 -19.06 9.94
CA ASP A 209 3.56 -18.92 11.18
C ASP A 209 2.12 -19.40 10.98
N ARG A 210 1.76 -20.53 11.64
CA ARG A 210 0.42 -21.09 11.57
C ARG A 210 -0.69 -20.12 12.01
N ASN A 211 -0.36 -19.17 12.91
CA ASN A 211 -1.32 -18.19 13.43
C ASN A 211 -1.75 -17.18 12.37
N GLN A 212 -1.00 -17.08 11.27
CA GLN A 212 -1.32 -16.21 10.13
C GLN A 212 -2.23 -16.87 9.11
N TYR A 213 -2.43 -18.20 9.18
CA TYR A 213 -3.26 -18.92 8.22
C TYR A 213 -4.76 -18.79 8.50
N ALA A 214 -5.52 -18.50 7.45
CA ALA A 214 -6.97 -18.35 7.53
C ALA A 214 -7.68 -19.64 7.99
N SER A 215 -7.13 -20.81 7.67
CA SER A 215 -7.59 -22.12 8.14
C SER A 215 -7.54 -22.25 9.67
N VAL A 216 -6.60 -21.55 10.32
CA VAL A 216 -6.43 -21.54 11.78
C VAL A 216 -7.18 -20.38 12.43
N ASN A 217 -6.98 -19.15 11.89
CA ASN A 217 -7.47 -17.91 12.53
C ASN A 217 -8.84 -17.45 12.02
N LYS A 218 -9.45 -18.19 11.08
CA LYS A 218 -10.77 -17.88 10.47
C LYS A 218 -10.84 -16.46 9.88
N GLY A 219 -9.74 -16.01 9.26
CA GLY A 219 -9.61 -14.67 8.64
C GLY A 219 -9.35 -13.55 9.65
N LYS A 220 -8.98 -13.87 10.88
CA LYS A 220 -8.61 -12.92 11.95
C LYS A 220 -7.17 -13.18 12.41
N PRO A 221 -6.16 -12.81 11.63
CA PRO A 221 -4.77 -13.06 11.97
C PRO A 221 -4.38 -12.36 13.27
N ALA A 222 -3.59 -13.05 14.10
CA ALA A 222 -3.14 -12.54 15.38
C ALA A 222 -2.27 -11.29 15.24
N LEU A 223 -1.47 -11.25 14.18
CA LEU A 223 -0.61 -10.11 13.85
C LEU A 223 -1.00 -9.53 12.50
N THR A 224 -1.60 -8.34 12.51
CA THR A 224 -2.09 -7.68 11.28
C THR A 224 -1.08 -6.71 10.68
N THR A 225 -0.21 -6.14 11.50
CA THR A 225 0.79 -5.13 11.10
C THR A 225 2.07 -5.29 11.91
N SER A 226 3.18 -4.79 11.38
CA SER A 226 4.45 -4.66 12.09
C SER A 226 5.04 -3.27 11.82
N GLN A 227 5.68 -2.66 12.81
CA GLN A 227 6.34 -1.38 12.63
C GLN A 227 7.63 -1.51 11.82
N LYS A 228 8.37 -2.60 12.01
CA LYS A 228 9.63 -2.90 11.33
C LYS A 228 9.52 -4.26 10.64
N PRO A 229 10.23 -4.48 9.53
CA PRO A 229 10.28 -5.77 8.86
C PRO A 229 10.80 -6.88 9.78
N PHE A 230 10.27 -8.09 9.61
CA PHE A 230 10.80 -9.26 10.29
C PHE A 230 12.15 -9.68 9.67
N ASN A 231 13.05 -10.08 10.55
CA ASN A 231 14.37 -10.60 10.20
C ASN A 231 14.86 -11.53 11.33
N SER A 232 16.13 -11.92 11.32
CA SER A 232 16.72 -12.80 12.34
C SER A 232 16.66 -12.23 13.76
N THR A 233 16.69 -10.89 13.91
CA THR A 233 16.67 -10.18 15.20
C THR A 233 15.29 -9.65 15.59
N ASN A 234 14.42 -9.39 14.61
CA ASN A 234 13.03 -8.94 14.82
C ASN A 234 12.08 -10.03 14.32
N LYS A 235 11.77 -11.01 15.16
CA LYS A 235 10.86 -12.11 14.83
C LYS A 235 9.42 -11.79 15.24
N PRO A 236 8.40 -12.39 14.57
CA PRO A 236 7.02 -12.26 14.99
C PRO A 236 6.84 -12.78 16.44
N PRO A 237 6.14 -12.04 17.30
CA PRO A 237 5.82 -12.54 18.63
C PRO A 237 4.89 -13.76 18.54
N ASN A 238 5.09 -14.75 19.40
CA ASN A 238 4.23 -15.93 19.52
C ASN A 238 4.02 -16.72 18.22
N SER A 239 4.98 -16.66 17.29
CA SER A 239 4.91 -17.45 16.06
C SER A 239 4.97 -18.95 16.36
N ALA A 240 4.20 -19.75 15.63
CA ALA A 240 4.17 -21.20 15.76
C ALA A 240 4.31 -21.86 14.37
N PRO A 241 5.05 -22.97 14.26
CA PRO A 241 5.28 -23.62 12.97
C PRO A 241 3.97 -24.22 12.41
N VAL A 242 3.87 -24.21 11.07
CA VAL A 242 2.76 -24.84 10.34
C VAL A 242 2.85 -26.36 10.49
N THR A 243 1.78 -27.00 10.98
CA THR A 243 1.72 -28.43 11.22
C THR A 243 1.21 -29.21 9.99
N THR A 244 1.40 -30.54 9.99
CA THR A 244 0.79 -31.42 8.99
C THR A 244 -0.73 -31.36 9.03
N ALA A 245 -1.33 -31.24 10.22
CA ALA A 245 -2.78 -31.08 10.36
C ALA A 245 -3.30 -29.81 9.70
N ASP A 246 -2.58 -28.69 9.81
CA ASP A 246 -2.94 -27.43 9.15
C ASP A 246 -2.93 -27.58 7.61
N LYS A 247 -1.93 -28.27 7.06
CA LYS A 247 -1.83 -28.57 5.62
C LYS A 247 -2.97 -29.46 5.13
N ASN A 248 -3.28 -30.52 5.87
CA ASN A 248 -4.39 -31.44 5.54
C ASN A 248 -5.74 -30.72 5.60
N SER A 249 -5.95 -29.86 6.58
CA SER A 249 -7.17 -29.05 6.70
C SER A 249 -7.37 -28.13 5.49
N ALA A 250 -6.30 -27.47 5.02
CA ALA A 250 -6.35 -26.63 3.84
C ALA A 250 -6.66 -27.43 2.56
N GLN A 251 -6.07 -28.63 2.39
CA GLN A 251 -6.36 -29.50 1.26
C GLN A 251 -7.80 -29.97 1.22
N ASN A 252 -8.38 -30.29 2.39
CA ASN A 252 -9.76 -30.70 2.49
C ASN A 252 -10.74 -29.54 2.14
N GLN A 253 -10.42 -28.32 2.58
CA GLN A 253 -11.19 -27.13 2.19
C GLN A 253 -11.15 -26.86 0.67
N MET A 254 -10.02 -27.10 0.00
CA MET A 254 -9.94 -26.98 -1.45
C MET A 254 -10.77 -28.03 -2.19
N LYS A 255 -10.80 -29.26 -1.70
CA LYS A 255 -11.61 -30.34 -2.28
C LYS A 255 -13.10 -30.10 -2.11
N SER A 256 -13.52 -29.59 -0.95
CA SER A 256 -14.94 -29.27 -0.66
C SER A 256 -15.41 -27.98 -1.34
N GLY A 257 -14.53 -26.97 -1.49
CA GLY A 257 -14.87 -25.70 -2.16
C GLY A 257 -15.06 -25.83 -3.67
N GLY A 258 -14.48 -26.84 -4.31
CA GLY A 258 -14.70 -27.13 -5.72
C GLY A 258 -16.09 -27.68 -6.05
N SER A 259 -16.85 -28.13 -5.04
CA SER A 259 -18.20 -28.72 -5.20
C SER A 259 -19.33 -27.73 -4.87
N ASN A 260 -19.07 -26.54 -4.35
CA ASN A 260 -20.11 -25.60 -3.91
C ASN A 260 -19.99 -24.24 -4.66
N THR A 261 -20.41 -24.25 -5.94
CA THR A 261 -20.37 -23.06 -6.80
C THR A 261 -21.50 -22.03 -6.53
N ASN A 262 -22.33 -22.17 -5.49
CA ASN A 262 -23.51 -21.30 -5.34
C ASN A 262 -23.96 -20.98 -3.90
N LYS A 263 -23.05 -20.80 -2.95
CA LYS A 263 -23.45 -20.17 -1.70
C LYS A 263 -22.53 -19.00 -1.38
N ALA A 264 -23.00 -17.78 -1.75
CA ALA A 264 -22.45 -16.55 -1.23
C ALA A 264 -22.37 -16.61 0.30
N PRO A 265 -21.34 -16.04 0.94
CA PRO A 265 -21.41 -15.79 2.37
C PRO A 265 -22.62 -14.88 2.60
N THR A 266 -23.66 -15.41 3.18
CA THR A 266 -24.76 -14.61 3.70
C THR A 266 -24.15 -13.64 4.70
N THR A 267 -24.19 -12.37 4.38
CA THR A 267 -23.97 -11.28 5.30
C THR A 267 -25.07 -11.31 6.38
N GLN A 268 -24.94 -12.23 7.33
CA GLN A 268 -25.67 -12.17 8.58
C GLN A 268 -24.75 -11.56 9.63
N ASN A 269 -24.66 -10.26 9.58
CA ASN A 269 -24.48 -9.40 10.73
C ASN A 269 -24.92 -7.99 10.32
N LYS A 270 -26.24 -7.87 10.06
CA LYS A 270 -26.90 -6.59 10.28
C LYS A 270 -26.83 -6.37 11.79
N PRO A 271 -26.20 -5.29 12.27
CA PRO A 271 -26.32 -4.95 13.68
C PRO A 271 -27.81 -4.87 13.99
N ALA A 272 -28.26 -5.63 15.02
CA ALA A 272 -29.60 -5.48 15.55
C ALA A 272 -29.81 -4.01 15.86
N ALA A 273 -30.88 -3.44 15.32
CA ALA A 273 -31.31 -2.10 15.69
C ALA A 273 -31.49 -2.09 17.23
N PRO A 274 -31.05 -1.01 17.91
CA PRO A 274 -31.27 -0.91 19.36
C PRO A 274 -32.78 -1.00 19.61
N THR A 275 -33.18 -2.01 20.36
CA THR A 275 -34.55 -2.10 20.87
C THR A 275 -34.77 -0.93 21.82
N THR A 276 -35.49 0.07 21.35
CA THR A 276 -36.02 1.15 22.15
C THR A 276 -37.10 0.58 23.10
N LYS A 277 -36.67 0.11 24.26
CA LYS A 277 -37.54 -0.01 25.42
C LYS A 277 -36.90 0.81 26.52
N ASN A 278 -37.16 2.10 26.48
CA ASN A 278 -37.35 3.00 27.61
C ASN A 278 -37.68 4.37 27.03
N LYS A 279 -38.98 4.58 26.79
CA LYS A 279 -39.53 5.91 26.54
C LYS A 279 -39.52 6.62 27.89
N PRO A 280 -38.75 7.70 28.09
CA PRO A 280 -38.90 8.53 29.27
C PRO A 280 -40.30 9.19 29.22
N ALA A 281 -41.01 9.17 30.33
CA ALA A 281 -42.30 9.85 30.50
C ALA A 281 -42.14 11.36 30.16
N ALA A 282 -43.09 11.89 29.42
CA ALA A 282 -43.15 13.31 29.08
C ALA A 282 -43.18 14.16 30.37
N PRO A 283 -42.43 15.26 30.47
CA PRO A 283 -42.55 16.19 31.56
C PRO A 283 -43.88 16.93 31.42
N THR A 284 -44.66 16.92 32.48
CA THR A 284 -45.91 17.71 32.64
C THR A 284 -45.59 19.19 32.54
N THR A 285 -46.19 19.82 31.57
CA THR A 285 -46.18 21.25 31.35
C THR A 285 -46.92 21.97 32.49
N LYS A 286 -46.18 22.71 33.30
CA LYS A 286 -46.70 23.91 33.99
C LYS A 286 -45.55 24.87 34.18
N ASN A 287 -45.45 25.81 33.27
CA ASN A 287 -45.14 27.22 33.43
C ASN A 287 -44.74 27.81 32.09
N LYS A 288 -45.67 28.52 31.50
CA LYS A 288 -45.49 29.35 30.32
C LYS A 288 -44.83 30.67 30.77
N PRO A 289 -43.61 30.99 30.35
CA PRO A 289 -43.11 32.35 30.51
C PRO A 289 -43.79 33.26 29.49
N ALA A 290 -44.16 34.46 29.94
CA ALA A 290 -44.78 35.53 29.14
C ALA A 290 -43.84 36.01 28.02
N ALA A 291 -44.42 36.37 26.87
CA ALA A 291 -43.72 36.92 25.73
C ALA A 291 -43.00 38.22 26.08
N PRO A 292 -41.77 38.46 25.58
CA PRO A 292 -41.13 39.77 25.67
C PRO A 292 -41.77 40.72 24.66
N THR A 293 -42.21 41.88 25.15
CA THR A 293 -42.74 43.04 24.38
C THR A 293 -41.67 43.57 23.46
N THR A 294 -42.05 43.71 22.19
CA THR A 294 -41.35 44.42 21.13
C THR A 294 -41.07 45.86 21.50
N ARG A 295 -39.77 46.24 21.54
CA ARG A 295 -39.35 47.64 21.26
C ARG A 295 -37.82 47.64 21.11
N ASN A 296 -37.40 47.76 19.88
CA ASN A 296 -36.42 48.69 19.33
C ASN A 296 -35.80 48.08 18.05
N LYS A 297 -36.35 48.56 16.94
CA LYS A 297 -35.78 48.40 15.61
C LYS A 297 -34.65 49.43 15.47
N PRO A 298 -33.42 49.07 15.20
CA PRO A 298 -32.40 50.02 14.78
C PRO A 298 -32.72 50.49 13.35
N ALA A 299 -32.60 51.81 13.12
CA ALA A 299 -32.82 52.46 11.83
C ALA A 299 -31.73 52.07 10.83
N ALA A 300 -32.11 51.93 9.56
CA ALA A 300 -31.23 51.70 8.42
C ALA A 300 -30.22 52.87 8.25
N PRO A 301 -28.97 52.59 7.84
CA PRO A 301 -28.05 53.66 7.45
C PRO A 301 -28.42 54.21 6.08
N THR A 302 -28.62 55.51 6.00
CA THR A 302 -28.83 56.28 4.78
C THR A 302 -27.59 56.28 3.91
N THR A 303 -27.72 55.82 2.69
CA THR A 303 -26.80 56.02 1.57
C THR A 303 -26.68 57.48 1.21
N LYS A 304 -25.47 58.06 1.31
CA LYS A 304 -25.04 59.19 0.48
C LYS A 304 -23.52 59.32 0.63
N ASN A 305 -22.80 58.87 -0.41
CA ASN A 305 -21.72 59.65 -1.02
C ASN A 305 -21.12 58.84 -2.18
N LYS A 306 -21.38 59.31 -3.37
CA LYS A 306 -20.79 58.94 -4.64
C LYS A 306 -19.46 59.70 -4.76
N PRO A 307 -18.32 59.09 -5.00
CA PRO A 307 -17.13 59.81 -5.42
C PRO A 307 -17.18 60.07 -6.93
N ALA A 308 -16.72 61.25 -7.28
CA ALA A 308 -16.69 61.84 -8.61
C ALA A 308 -15.68 61.14 -9.54
N THR A 309 -16.08 61.09 -10.80
CA THR A 309 -15.31 60.79 -12.00
C THR A 309 -14.04 61.63 -12.07
N GLN A 310 -12.85 60.96 -12.20
CA GLN A 310 -11.66 61.64 -12.68
C GLN A 310 -11.28 61.13 -14.06
N GLN A 311 -10.98 62.13 -14.87
CA GLN A 311 -10.75 62.14 -16.30
C GLN A 311 -9.48 61.41 -16.71
N LYS A 312 -9.54 60.84 -17.92
CA LYS A 312 -8.45 60.28 -18.74
C LYS A 312 -7.62 61.43 -19.37
N PRO A 313 -6.30 61.43 -19.35
CA PRO A 313 -5.50 62.31 -20.22
C PRO A 313 -5.33 61.74 -21.64
N PRO A 314 -5.09 62.60 -22.61
CA PRO A 314 -5.14 62.25 -24.04
C PRO A 314 -3.79 61.70 -24.56
N GLY A 315 -3.90 61.00 -25.69
CA GLY A 315 -2.80 60.34 -26.41
C GLY A 315 -1.76 61.26 -27.01
N GLY A 316 -0.58 60.70 -27.16
CA GLY A 316 0.50 61.27 -27.96
C GLY A 316 1.03 60.20 -28.91
N GLN A 317 0.88 60.48 -30.22
CA GLN A 317 1.49 59.77 -31.31
C GLN A 317 2.96 60.15 -31.44
N GLY A 318 3.84 59.20 -31.75
CA GLY A 318 5.23 59.46 -32.12
C GLY A 318 5.79 58.30 -32.93
N LYS A 319 5.87 58.50 -34.23
CA LYS A 319 6.61 57.68 -35.22
C LYS A 319 8.11 57.89 -35.09
N SER A 320 8.93 56.84 -35.42
CA SER A 320 9.99 56.77 -36.47
C SER A 320 11.06 55.77 -36.03
N GLN A 321 11.32 54.75 -36.79
CA GLN A 321 12.32 54.57 -37.86
C GLN A 321 13.80 54.51 -37.40
N GLY A 322 14.48 53.44 -37.88
CA GLY A 322 15.93 53.33 -38.12
C GLY A 322 16.59 52.35 -37.20
N GLY A 323 17.12 51.19 -37.56
CA GLY A 323 18.12 50.99 -38.59
C GLY A 323 19.48 50.86 -37.92
N GLY A 324 20.15 49.74 -38.04
CA GLY A 324 21.56 49.67 -37.64
C GLY A 324 22.07 48.26 -37.36
N GLN A 325 22.72 47.69 -38.35
CA GLN A 325 23.56 46.50 -38.31
C GLN A 325 24.83 46.78 -37.48
N GLY A 326 25.37 45.76 -36.83
CA GLY A 326 26.74 45.82 -36.28
C GLY A 326 27.23 44.43 -35.87
N LYS A 327 28.08 43.85 -36.69
CA LYS A 327 28.96 42.69 -36.44
C LYS A 327 30.13 43.08 -35.54
N SER A 328 30.63 42.13 -34.72
CA SER A 328 32.05 41.70 -34.50
C SER A 328 32.14 40.88 -33.24
N GLN A 329 32.59 39.68 -33.24
CA GLN A 329 33.94 39.05 -33.17
C GLN A 329 34.74 39.37 -31.90
N GLY A 330 35.21 38.27 -31.27
CA GLY A 330 36.31 38.17 -30.31
C GLY A 330 35.87 37.48 -29.01
N GLY A 331 36.27 36.30 -28.60
CA GLY A 331 37.62 35.75 -28.55
C GLY A 331 38.11 35.84 -27.10
N GLY A 332 38.20 34.71 -26.39
CA GLY A 332 38.80 34.72 -25.07
C GLY A 332 38.68 33.39 -24.32
N GLN A 333 39.66 32.52 -24.53
CA GLN A 333 39.90 31.29 -23.76
C GLN A 333 40.36 31.65 -22.35
N GLY A 334 39.85 30.97 -21.35
CA GLY A 334 40.38 31.01 -19.97
C GLY A 334 40.28 29.61 -19.31
N LYS A 335 41.45 29.02 -19.17
CA LYS A 335 41.82 27.73 -18.58
C LYS A 335 41.59 27.73 -17.06
N PRO A 336 41.23 26.59 -16.42
CA PRO A 336 41.04 26.49 -14.97
C PRO A 336 42.35 26.33 -14.22
N PRO A 337 42.44 26.73 -12.93
CA PRO A 337 43.57 26.39 -12.10
C PRO A 337 43.42 25.08 -11.33
N ALA A 338 44.58 24.45 -11.13
CA ALA A 338 44.81 23.16 -10.54
C ALA A 338 44.67 23.13 -8.99
N ASN A 339 44.22 22.00 -8.57
CA ASN A 339 44.61 21.16 -7.43
C ASN A 339 45.54 21.72 -6.35
N ASN A 340 45.08 21.65 -5.10
CA ASN A 340 45.99 21.42 -3.99
C ASN A 340 45.35 20.51 -2.96
N GLY A 341 45.96 19.33 -2.76
CA GLY A 341 45.59 18.33 -1.81
C GLY A 341 45.87 18.77 -0.36
N ASN A 342 45.13 18.22 0.55
CA ASN A 342 45.65 17.97 1.89
C ASN A 342 45.04 16.72 2.50
N ASN A 343 45.96 15.83 2.86
CA ASN A 343 45.77 14.60 3.63
C ASN A 343 45.14 14.90 5.00
N ASN A 344 44.18 14.07 5.44
CA ASN A 344 44.11 13.72 6.84
C ASN A 344 43.52 12.28 7.03
N LYS A 345 44.38 11.45 7.59
CA LYS A 345 44.27 10.08 8.03
C LYS A 345 43.33 9.96 9.24
N PRO A 346 42.50 8.88 9.37
CA PRO A 346 41.70 8.64 10.58
C PRO A 346 42.55 8.00 11.69
N PRO A 347 42.23 8.22 12.99
CA PRO A 347 42.84 7.50 14.12
C PRO A 347 42.16 6.14 14.36
N PRO A 348 42.86 5.18 14.97
CA PRO A 348 42.41 3.82 15.20
C PRO A 348 41.68 3.63 16.54
N ARG A 349 40.85 2.56 16.56
CA ARG A 349 40.11 1.84 17.62
C ARG A 349 38.76 2.36 18.03
#